data_13cf60ec62c8394866f7fb4340dbdca9
#
_entry.id   13cf60ec62c8394866f7fb4340dbdca9
#
_cell.length_a   1.000
_cell.length_b   1.000
_cell.length_c   1.000
_cell.angle_alpha   90.00
_cell.angle_beta   90.00
_cell.angle_gamma   90.00
#
_symmetry.space_group_name_H-M   'P 1'
#
loop_
_entity.id
_entity.type
_entity.pdbx_description
1 polymer ?
#
loop_
_entity_poly.entity_id
_entity_poly.type
_entity_poly.pdbx_seq_one_letter_code
_entity_poly.pdbx_strand_id
1 'polypeptide(L)'
;WVLMEALSAPTLPVTHKIISPRTHCYSEPDLKSAPHFLLSQGARLCVSGTEGDWLHSDRGGWVHKRHVAPVGALQDDPVAEAERFLGAPYLWGGRESLGIDCTGLTQQAFEAVGIMLPRDSDMQYEWSGQGIPDWRAPNALRRGDLFFWKGHVGIMTDSEHLLHANAWHMAVAVEPLESAVTRIANYYAEPIGARRIDVSAERRRQPDWLSSQ
;
A
#
# COMPACT_ATOMS: atom_id res chain seq x y z
N TRP A 1 -0.58 11.74 15.75
CA TRP A 1 -0.22 11.65 17.17
C TRP A 1 -0.04 10.19 17.54
N VAL A 2 1.03 9.86 18.28
CA VAL A 2 1.29 8.53 18.86
C VAL A 2 1.62 8.70 20.33
N LEU A 3 1.33 7.68 21.13
CA LEU A 3 1.70 7.69 22.55
C LEU A 3 3.22 7.57 22.68
N MET A 4 3.82 8.30 23.61
CA MET A 4 5.27 8.26 23.86
C MET A 4 5.77 6.85 24.19
N GLU A 5 4.97 6.07 24.89
CA GLU A 5 5.26 4.67 25.24
C GLU A 5 5.31 3.73 24.02
N ALA A 6 4.71 4.16 22.90
CA ALA A 6 4.78 3.42 21.61
C ALA A 6 6.05 3.73 20.81
N LEU A 7 6.90 4.64 21.29
CA LEU A 7 8.14 5.04 20.65
C LEU A 7 9.33 4.39 21.38
N SER A 8 10.25 3.89 20.61
CA SER A 8 11.56 3.43 21.11
C SER A 8 12.69 4.05 20.31
N ALA A 9 13.83 4.28 20.94
CA ALA A 9 15.02 4.68 20.21
C ALA A 9 15.39 3.59 19.20
N PRO A 10 15.77 3.93 17.96
CA PRO A 10 16.34 2.96 17.03
C PRO A 10 17.67 2.44 17.57
N THR A 11 17.76 1.14 17.73
CA THR A 11 18.95 0.51 18.34
C THR A 11 19.94 -0.03 17.32
N LEU A 12 19.44 -0.46 16.15
CA LEU A 12 20.25 -1.09 15.10
C LEU A 12 19.84 -0.60 13.70
N PRO A 13 20.76 -0.61 12.73
CA PRO A 13 20.43 -0.29 11.33
C PRO A 13 19.40 -1.25 10.77
N VAL A 14 18.41 -0.71 10.09
CA VAL A 14 17.38 -1.51 9.38
C VAL A 14 18.04 -2.27 8.23
N THR A 15 17.89 -3.59 8.22
CA THR A 15 18.44 -4.46 7.19
C THR A 15 17.35 -5.02 6.27
N HIS A 16 16.14 -5.25 6.80
CA HIS A 16 15.05 -5.92 6.12
C HIS A 16 13.72 -5.21 6.33
N LYS A 17 12.74 -5.57 5.51
CA LYS A 17 11.33 -5.15 5.62
C LYS A 17 10.39 -6.32 5.39
N ILE A 18 9.20 -6.23 5.97
CA ILE A 18 8.10 -7.16 5.70
C ILE A 18 7.53 -6.84 4.30
N ILE A 19 7.39 -7.89 3.48
CA ILE A 19 6.82 -7.81 2.13
C ILE A 19 5.47 -8.48 2.01
N SER A 20 5.03 -9.27 2.99
CA SER A 20 3.66 -9.80 3.05
C SER A 20 2.70 -8.76 3.63
N PRO A 21 1.41 -8.75 3.25
CA PRO A 21 0.41 -7.86 3.85
C PRO A 21 0.39 -7.96 5.37
N ARG A 22 0.63 -9.17 5.90
CA ARG A 22 0.80 -9.46 7.33
C ARG A 22 1.59 -10.72 7.55
N THR A 23 2.33 -10.79 8.66
CA THR A 23 3.01 -11.98 9.15
C THR A 23 3.03 -12.01 10.67
N HIS A 24 3.30 -13.18 11.22
CA HIS A 24 3.54 -13.35 12.65
C HIS A 24 5.05 -13.31 12.92
N CYS A 25 5.41 -12.76 14.08
CA CYS A 25 6.69 -12.96 14.71
C CYS A 25 6.53 -14.04 15.78
N TYR A 26 7.32 -15.11 15.72
CA TYR A 26 7.20 -16.29 16.58
C TYR A 26 8.27 -16.29 17.67
N SER A 27 8.00 -16.98 18.79
CA SER A 27 8.97 -17.11 19.89
C SER A 27 10.22 -17.89 19.51
N GLU A 28 10.06 -18.87 18.62
CA GLU A 28 11.13 -19.78 18.17
C GLU A 28 11.05 -19.97 16.64
N PRO A 29 12.11 -20.48 15.99
CA PRO A 29 12.12 -20.75 14.54
C PRO A 29 11.31 -22.02 14.19
N ASP A 30 10.08 -22.06 14.68
CA ASP A 30 9.12 -23.17 14.48
C ASP A 30 7.71 -22.59 14.31
N LEU A 31 7.00 -23.06 13.27
CA LEU A 31 5.62 -22.66 12.98
C LEU A 31 4.61 -23.04 14.08
N LYS A 32 4.95 -23.97 14.96
CA LYS A 32 4.12 -24.39 16.09
C LYS A 32 4.44 -23.64 17.38
N SER A 33 5.45 -22.80 17.39
CA SER A 33 5.78 -21.96 18.54
C SER A 33 4.76 -20.81 18.71
N ALA A 34 4.74 -20.20 19.89
CA ALA A 34 3.80 -19.14 20.19
C ALA A 34 4.06 -17.88 19.34
N PRO A 35 3.04 -17.30 18.69
CA PRO A 35 3.20 -15.99 18.06
C PRO A 35 3.27 -14.89 19.13
N HIS A 36 4.27 -14.01 19.02
CA HIS A 36 4.45 -12.88 19.93
C HIS A 36 3.63 -11.67 19.49
N PHE A 37 3.72 -11.30 18.21
CA PHE A 37 3.02 -10.16 17.64
C PHE A 37 2.89 -10.26 16.13
N LEU A 38 2.08 -9.36 15.56
CA LEU A 38 1.88 -9.23 14.11
C LEU A 38 2.80 -8.14 13.55
N LEU A 39 3.22 -8.35 12.30
CA LEU A 39 3.95 -7.37 11.50
C LEU A 39 3.21 -7.15 10.18
N SER A 40 3.04 -5.89 9.82
CA SER A 40 2.38 -5.47 8.57
C SER A 40 3.40 -5.19 7.48
N GLN A 41 2.97 -5.18 6.22
CA GLN A 41 3.79 -4.80 5.07
C GLN A 41 4.48 -3.44 5.31
N GLY A 42 5.74 -3.35 4.94
CA GLY A 42 6.57 -2.16 5.15
C GLY A 42 7.20 -2.07 6.54
N ALA A 43 6.81 -2.90 7.52
CA ALA A 43 7.48 -2.93 8.82
C ALA A 43 8.97 -3.25 8.66
N ARG A 44 9.80 -2.45 9.31
CA ARG A 44 11.27 -2.51 9.19
C ARG A 44 11.88 -3.27 10.34
N LEU A 45 12.85 -4.13 10.03
CA LEU A 45 13.54 -5.02 10.96
C LEU A 45 15.05 -4.90 10.82
N CYS A 46 15.77 -5.07 11.92
CA CYS A 46 17.15 -5.51 11.90
C CYS A 46 17.16 -7.04 12.07
N VAL A 47 17.65 -7.75 11.09
CA VAL A 47 17.85 -9.21 11.18
C VAL A 47 19.21 -9.47 11.78
N SER A 48 19.25 -10.17 12.91
CA SER A 48 20.44 -10.47 13.71
C SER A 48 20.92 -11.91 13.58
N GLY A 49 20.10 -12.80 12.99
CA GLY A 49 20.45 -14.21 12.83
C GLY A 49 19.51 -14.93 11.87
N THR A 50 19.88 -16.14 11.50
CA THR A 50 19.10 -17.00 10.59
C THR A 50 19.18 -18.44 11.09
N GLU A 51 18.05 -19.15 11.10
CA GLU A 51 17.96 -20.57 11.36
C GLU A 51 17.00 -21.21 10.35
N GLY A 52 17.50 -22.02 9.44
CA GLY A 52 16.73 -22.61 8.34
C GLY A 52 15.98 -21.56 7.50
N ASP A 53 14.67 -21.58 7.56
CA ASP A 53 13.78 -20.66 6.87
C ASP A 53 13.35 -19.44 7.71
N TRP A 54 13.97 -19.23 8.88
CA TRP A 54 13.59 -18.22 9.85
C TRP A 54 14.67 -17.17 10.02
N LEU A 55 14.25 -15.93 10.15
CA LEU A 55 15.09 -14.76 10.40
C LEU A 55 14.80 -14.23 11.80
N HIS A 56 15.84 -14.07 12.61
CA HIS A 56 15.70 -13.49 13.94
C HIS A 56 15.63 -11.97 13.87
N SER A 57 14.57 -11.42 14.43
CA SER A 57 14.31 -9.98 14.47
C SER A 57 14.87 -9.36 15.76
N ASP A 58 15.42 -8.16 15.66
CA ASP A 58 15.79 -7.31 16.80
C ASP A 58 14.59 -6.94 17.71
N ARG A 59 13.37 -7.12 17.21
CA ARG A 59 12.13 -6.93 17.97
C ARG A 59 11.81 -8.10 18.91
N GLY A 60 12.65 -9.13 18.93
CA GLY A 60 12.48 -10.33 19.76
C GLY A 60 11.55 -11.35 19.14
N GLY A 61 12.14 -12.27 18.39
CA GLY A 61 11.43 -13.40 17.77
C GLY A 61 11.81 -13.65 16.32
N TRP A 62 11.11 -14.60 15.72
CA TRP A 62 11.45 -15.18 14.44
C TRP A 62 10.37 -14.92 13.40
N VAL A 63 10.77 -14.50 12.20
CA VAL A 63 9.88 -14.27 11.05
C VAL A 63 10.29 -15.17 9.90
N HIS A 64 9.33 -15.79 9.23
CA HIS A 64 9.63 -16.68 8.12
C HIS A 64 10.16 -15.91 6.91
N LYS A 65 11.27 -16.37 6.31
CA LYS A 65 12.00 -15.68 5.22
C LYS A 65 11.16 -15.34 4.00
N ARG A 66 10.07 -16.09 3.71
CA ARG A 66 9.16 -15.78 2.59
C ARG A 66 8.39 -14.48 2.77
N HIS A 67 8.32 -13.95 3.97
CA HIS A 67 7.60 -12.73 4.29
C HIS A 67 8.52 -11.51 4.43
N VAL A 68 9.82 -11.70 4.24
CA VAL A 68 10.84 -10.69 4.51
C VAL A 68 11.74 -10.52 3.29
N ALA A 69 12.15 -9.30 3.00
CA ALA A 69 13.14 -8.99 1.99
C ALA A 69 14.13 -7.93 2.48
N PRO A 70 15.32 -7.81 1.89
CA PRO A 70 16.22 -6.68 2.16
C PRO A 70 15.49 -5.35 2.02
N VAL A 71 15.81 -4.37 2.87
CA VAL A 71 15.10 -3.07 2.91
C VAL A 71 15.06 -2.35 1.56
N GLY A 72 16.08 -2.53 0.74
CA GLY A 72 16.17 -1.95 -0.61
C GLY A 72 15.49 -2.75 -1.72
N ALA A 73 14.95 -3.94 -1.44
CA ALA A 73 14.24 -4.74 -2.43
C ALA A 73 12.91 -4.07 -2.82
N LEU A 74 12.60 -4.05 -4.10
CA LEU A 74 11.37 -3.47 -4.64
C LEU A 74 10.60 -4.52 -5.44
N GLN A 75 9.29 -4.39 -5.43
CA GLN A 75 8.38 -5.12 -6.30
C GLN A 75 8.27 -4.42 -7.66
N ASP A 76 7.66 -5.07 -8.65
CA ASP A 76 7.61 -4.56 -10.01
C ASP A 76 6.25 -3.96 -10.40
N ASP A 77 5.16 -4.50 -9.85
CA ASP A 77 3.79 -4.10 -10.20
C ASP A 77 3.02 -3.62 -8.96
N PRO A 78 2.68 -2.32 -8.88
CA PRO A 78 1.91 -1.78 -7.76
C PRO A 78 0.49 -2.35 -7.69
N VAL A 79 -0.10 -2.74 -8.83
CA VAL A 79 -1.44 -3.32 -8.84
C VAL A 79 -1.42 -4.72 -8.24
N ALA A 80 -0.43 -5.54 -8.58
CA ALA A 80 -0.26 -6.86 -7.97
C ALA A 80 -0.08 -6.74 -6.44
N GLU A 81 0.61 -5.71 -5.96
CA GLU A 81 0.74 -5.45 -4.53
C GLU A 81 -0.58 -4.99 -3.89
N ALA A 82 -1.38 -4.17 -4.58
CA ALA A 82 -2.71 -3.78 -4.11
C ALA A 82 -3.69 -4.97 -4.07
N GLU A 83 -3.67 -5.85 -5.07
CA GLU A 83 -4.50 -7.05 -5.16
C GLU A 83 -4.30 -8.00 -3.96
N ARG A 84 -3.13 -7.98 -3.32
CA ARG A 84 -2.85 -8.78 -2.11
C ARG A 84 -3.68 -8.35 -0.90
N PHE A 85 -4.28 -7.17 -0.93
CA PHE A 85 -5.17 -6.65 0.11
C PHE A 85 -6.65 -6.94 -0.17
N LEU A 86 -7.01 -7.64 -1.26
CA LEU A 86 -8.40 -8.00 -1.55
C LEU A 86 -9.09 -8.63 -0.34
N GLY A 87 -10.27 -8.11 0.01
CA GLY A 87 -11.03 -8.53 1.17
C GLY A 87 -10.57 -7.94 2.52
N ALA A 88 -9.45 -7.21 2.56
CA ALA A 88 -9.06 -6.50 3.78
C ALA A 88 -10.14 -5.49 4.17
N PRO A 89 -10.53 -5.40 5.46
CA PRO A 89 -11.60 -4.52 5.91
C PRO A 89 -11.31 -3.05 5.61
N TYR A 90 -12.33 -2.29 5.20
CA TYR A 90 -12.22 -0.85 5.12
C TYR A 90 -12.14 -0.24 6.53
N LEU A 91 -11.12 0.56 6.76
CA LEU A 91 -10.98 1.36 7.97
C LEU A 91 -10.45 2.74 7.60
N TRP A 92 -11.24 3.77 7.82
CA TRP A 92 -10.82 5.15 7.57
C TRP A 92 -9.57 5.49 8.39
N GLY A 93 -8.53 6.00 7.76
CA GLY A 93 -7.21 6.24 8.37
C GLY A 93 -6.30 5.01 8.39
N GLY A 94 -6.79 3.83 8.00
CA GLY A 94 -6.02 2.58 8.00
C GLY A 94 -5.00 2.48 6.89
N ARG A 95 -3.88 1.79 7.17
CA ARG A 95 -2.77 1.55 6.23
C ARG A 95 -2.26 0.11 6.25
N GLU A 96 -3.02 -0.83 6.78
CA GLU A 96 -2.54 -2.20 6.92
C GLU A 96 -3.69 -3.22 6.73
N SER A 97 -3.36 -4.50 6.66
CA SER A 97 -4.32 -5.56 6.30
C SER A 97 -5.40 -5.86 7.35
N LEU A 98 -5.32 -5.32 8.59
CA LEU A 98 -6.43 -5.34 9.56
C LEU A 98 -7.45 -4.24 9.29
N GLY A 99 -7.05 -3.19 8.60
CA GLY A 99 -7.90 -2.11 8.20
C GLY A 99 -7.15 -1.14 7.30
N ILE A 100 -7.72 -0.85 6.14
CA ILE A 100 -7.08 0.00 5.12
C ILE A 100 -8.12 0.92 4.47
N ASP A 101 -7.75 2.17 4.22
CA ASP A 101 -8.56 3.07 3.41
C ASP A 101 -8.04 3.19 1.97
N CYS A 102 -8.73 3.99 1.16
CA CYS A 102 -8.43 4.13 -0.26
C CYS A 102 -7.00 4.63 -0.52
N THR A 103 -6.57 5.65 0.21
CA THR A 103 -5.22 6.23 0.07
C THR A 103 -4.15 5.39 0.76
N GLY A 104 -4.48 4.68 1.84
CA GLY A 104 -3.62 3.69 2.46
C GLY A 104 -3.29 2.54 1.52
N LEU A 105 -4.27 2.07 0.74
CA LEU A 105 -4.09 1.04 -0.28
C LEU A 105 -3.14 1.49 -1.39
N THR A 106 -3.35 2.68 -1.95
CA THR A 106 -2.44 3.24 -2.96
C THR A 106 -1.04 3.47 -2.41
N GLN A 107 -0.91 3.95 -1.16
CA GLN A 107 0.39 4.12 -0.51
C GLN A 107 1.12 2.78 -0.37
N GLN A 108 0.47 1.71 0.13
CA GLN A 108 1.08 0.39 0.28
C GLN A 108 1.53 -0.19 -1.06
N ALA A 109 0.69 -0.06 -2.09
CA ALA A 109 0.97 -0.53 -3.44
C ALA A 109 2.20 0.15 -4.06
N PHE A 110 2.22 1.48 -4.02
CA PHE A 110 3.29 2.27 -4.65
C PHE A 110 4.58 2.29 -3.82
N GLU A 111 4.50 2.25 -2.48
CA GLU A 111 5.69 2.12 -1.62
C GLU A 111 6.42 0.78 -1.85
N ALA A 112 5.69 -0.29 -2.13
CA ALA A 112 6.27 -1.59 -2.46
C ALA A 112 7.15 -1.54 -3.72
N VAL A 113 6.80 -0.70 -4.69
CA VAL A 113 7.59 -0.48 -5.92
C VAL A 113 8.57 0.69 -5.83
N GLY A 114 8.69 1.32 -4.65
CA GLY A 114 9.67 2.37 -4.37
C GLY A 114 9.20 3.79 -4.66
N ILE A 115 7.89 4.02 -4.70
CA ILE A 115 7.27 5.33 -4.93
C ILE A 115 6.49 5.74 -3.69
N MET A 116 6.80 6.90 -3.13
CA MET A 116 6.09 7.45 -1.98
C MET A 116 4.94 8.33 -2.45
N LEU A 117 3.72 8.01 -2.00
CA LEU A 117 2.53 8.85 -2.22
C LEU A 117 2.15 9.60 -0.93
N PRO A 118 1.60 10.82 -1.04
CA PRO A 118 1.06 11.55 0.10
C PRO A 118 -0.08 10.78 0.78
N ARG A 119 -0.45 11.21 2.01
CA ARG A 119 -1.49 10.50 2.78
C ARG A 119 -2.90 10.72 2.23
N ASP A 120 -3.23 11.93 1.83
CA ASP A 120 -4.59 12.31 1.48
C ASP A 120 -4.84 12.29 -0.04
N SER A 121 -6.07 12.01 -0.45
CA SER A 121 -6.42 11.79 -1.86
C SER A 121 -6.29 13.05 -2.73
N ASP A 122 -6.53 14.22 -2.18
CA ASP A 122 -6.32 15.49 -2.86
C ASP A 122 -4.84 15.74 -3.15
N MET A 123 -3.98 15.48 -2.16
CA MET A 123 -2.53 15.54 -2.33
C MET A 123 -2.05 14.46 -3.32
N GLN A 124 -2.61 13.23 -3.25
CA GLN A 124 -2.28 12.20 -4.24
C GLN A 124 -2.69 12.64 -5.65
N TYR A 125 -3.86 13.26 -5.82
CA TYR A 125 -4.29 13.79 -7.12
C TYR A 125 -3.34 14.87 -7.64
N GLU A 126 -2.89 15.77 -6.78
CA GLU A 126 -1.99 16.85 -7.16
C GLU A 126 -0.58 16.35 -7.54
N TRP A 127 -0.05 15.42 -6.75
CA TRP A 127 1.37 15.03 -6.82
C TRP A 127 1.64 13.70 -7.52
N SER A 128 0.63 12.95 -7.96
CA SER A 128 0.82 11.66 -8.63
C SER A 128 0.96 11.81 -10.14
N GLY A 129 2.17 11.66 -10.65
CA GLY A 129 2.45 11.50 -12.08
C GLY A 129 1.75 12.52 -12.99
N GLN A 130 1.33 12.08 -14.18
CA GLN A 130 0.71 12.93 -15.20
C GLN A 130 -0.80 12.72 -15.27
N GLY A 131 -1.55 13.81 -15.49
CA GLY A 131 -2.99 13.75 -15.74
C GLY A 131 -3.32 13.02 -17.05
N ILE A 132 -4.46 12.31 -17.07
CA ILE A 132 -5.01 11.70 -18.27
C ILE A 132 -6.22 12.53 -18.69
N PRO A 133 -6.05 13.48 -19.66
CA PRO A 133 -7.07 14.51 -19.93
C PRO A 133 -8.42 13.95 -20.40
N ASP A 134 -8.38 12.93 -21.24
CA ASP A 134 -9.57 12.26 -21.79
C ASP A 134 -9.63 10.80 -21.32
N TRP A 135 -9.78 10.62 -20.01
CA TRP A 135 -9.83 9.29 -19.42
C TRP A 135 -11.09 8.48 -19.86
N ARG A 136 -12.11 9.15 -20.43
CA ARG A 136 -13.33 8.50 -20.99
C ARG A 136 -13.12 7.96 -22.40
N ALA A 137 -12.04 8.34 -23.08
CA ALA A 137 -11.75 7.80 -24.41
C ALA A 137 -11.47 6.28 -24.34
N PRO A 138 -11.85 5.52 -25.35
CA PRO A 138 -11.57 4.09 -25.41
C PRO A 138 -10.07 3.80 -25.20
N ASN A 139 -9.75 2.87 -24.30
CA ASN A 139 -8.37 2.46 -23.96
C ASN A 139 -7.48 3.59 -23.41
N ALA A 140 -8.04 4.70 -22.93
CA ALA A 140 -7.26 5.76 -22.30
C ALA A 140 -6.67 5.31 -20.97
N LEU A 141 -7.47 4.58 -20.17
CA LEU A 141 -7.05 3.99 -18.90
C LEU A 141 -6.34 2.67 -19.11
N ARG A 142 -5.40 2.37 -18.22
CA ARG A 142 -4.66 1.11 -18.20
C ARG A 142 -4.28 0.71 -16.78
N ARG A 143 -3.83 -0.52 -16.61
CA ARG A 143 -3.34 -1.06 -15.34
C ARG A 143 -2.33 -0.11 -14.69
N GLY A 144 -2.55 0.21 -13.41
CA GLY A 144 -1.70 1.08 -12.60
C GLY A 144 -2.09 2.56 -12.60
N ASP A 145 -3.03 2.99 -13.45
CA ASP A 145 -3.56 4.35 -13.37
C ASP A 145 -4.34 4.55 -12.07
N LEU A 146 -4.18 5.72 -11.47
CA LEU A 146 -4.95 6.14 -10.31
C LEU A 146 -6.18 6.92 -10.78
N PHE A 147 -7.35 6.56 -10.25
CA PHE A 147 -8.62 7.18 -10.59
C PHE A 147 -9.22 7.87 -9.36
N PHE A 148 -9.65 9.13 -9.50
CA PHE A 148 -9.93 10.01 -8.38
C PHE A 148 -11.34 10.60 -8.38
N TRP A 149 -11.89 10.69 -7.17
CA TRP A 149 -13.02 11.55 -6.79
C TRP A 149 -12.56 12.49 -5.67
N LYS A 150 -13.38 13.47 -5.34
CA LYS A 150 -13.16 14.27 -4.13
C LYS A 150 -13.14 13.34 -2.90
N GLY A 151 -12.01 13.27 -2.20
CA GLY A 151 -11.87 12.43 -1.00
C GLY A 151 -11.79 10.92 -1.24
N HIS A 152 -11.59 10.46 -2.50
CA HIS A 152 -11.48 9.04 -2.80
C HIS A 152 -10.54 8.76 -3.99
N VAL A 153 -9.91 7.59 -3.95
CA VAL A 153 -9.00 7.10 -4.98
C VAL A 153 -9.11 5.58 -5.14
N GLY A 154 -8.86 5.09 -6.35
CA GLY A 154 -8.65 3.67 -6.65
C GLY A 154 -7.54 3.48 -7.68
N ILE A 155 -7.16 2.23 -7.92
CA ILE A 155 -6.13 1.82 -8.87
C ILE A 155 -6.82 1.01 -9.98
N MET A 156 -6.55 1.32 -11.24
CA MET A 156 -7.05 0.54 -12.36
C MET A 156 -6.31 -0.80 -12.44
N THR A 157 -7.06 -1.91 -12.45
CA THR A 157 -6.47 -3.24 -12.66
C THR A 157 -6.27 -3.55 -14.15
N ASP A 158 -7.07 -2.92 -14.97
CA ASP A 158 -7.04 -2.92 -16.45
C ASP A 158 -7.72 -1.65 -16.97
N SER A 159 -8.21 -1.64 -18.23
CA SER A 159 -8.91 -0.48 -18.80
C SER A 159 -10.33 -0.28 -18.27
N GLU A 160 -10.92 -1.26 -17.59
CA GLU A 160 -12.34 -1.30 -17.25
C GLU A 160 -12.64 -1.53 -15.77
N HIS A 161 -11.67 -2.04 -14.99
CA HIS A 161 -11.89 -2.42 -13.60
C HIS A 161 -11.04 -1.58 -12.63
N LEU A 162 -11.67 -1.23 -11.52
CA LEU A 162 -11.11 -0.44 -10.42
C LEU A 162 -10.97 -1.29 -9.17
N LEU A 163 -9.77 -1.30 -8.61
CA LEU A 163 -9.46 -1.84 -7.28
C LEU A 163 -9.41 -0.69 -6.28
N HIS A 164 -10.20 -0.74 -5.23
CA HIS A 164 -10.20 0.29 -4.19
C HIS A 164 -10.69 -0.23 -2.84
N ALA A 165 -10.21 0.39 -1.76
CA ALA A 165 -10.79 0.23 -0.44
C ALA A 165 -11.93 1.24 -0.27
N ASN A 166 -13.15 0.78 -0.01
CA ASN A 166 -14.32 1.65 -0.01
C ASN A 166 -15.39 1.24 1.00
N ALA A 167 -16.19 2.23 1.41
CA ALA A 167 -17.25 2.03 2.40
C ALA A 167 -18.47 1.27 1.85
N TRP A 168 -18.65 1.20 0.54
CA TRP A 168 -19.76 0.45 -0.06
C TRP A 168 -19.60 -1.06 0.16
N HIS A 169 -18.40 -1.58 -0.11
CA HIS A 169 -18.09 -2.99 0.13
C HIS A 169 -17.60 -3.24 1.57
N MET A 170 -17.31 -2.19 2.35
CA MET A 170 -16.61 -2.25 3.64
C MET A 170 -15.30 -3.05 3.58
N ALA A 171 -14.66 -3.04 2.41
CA ALA A 171 -13.45 -3.82 2.12
C ALA A 171 -12.68 -3.26 0.92
N VAL A 172 -11.52 -3.84 0.67
CA VAL A 172 -10.82 -3.75 -0.61
C VAL A 172 -11.52 -4.67 -1.61
N ALA A 173 -11.99 -4.12 -2.71
CA ALA A 173 -12.74 -4.83 -3.74
C ALA A 173 -12.37 -4.35 -5.15
N VAL A 174 -12.59 -5.22 -6.13
CA VAL A 174 -12.55 -4.89 -7.56
C VAL A 174 -13.99 -4.78 -8.07
N GLU A 175 -14.26 -3.74 -8.83
CA GLU A 175 -15.54 -3.59 -9.53
C GLU A 175 -15.35 -2.92 -10.90
N PRO A 176 -16.32 -3.05 -11.84
CA PRO A 176 -16.27 -2.27 -13.07
C PRO A 176 -16.24 -0.77 -12.76
N LEU A 177 -15.32 -0.03 -13.40
CA LEU A 177 -15.16 1.40 -13.18
C LEU A 177 -16.46 2.17 -13.42
N GLU A 178 -17.21 1.80 -14.48
CA GLU A 178 -18.47 2.47 -14.83
C GLU A 178 -19.53 2.32 -13.73
N SER A 179 -19.57 1.15 -13.08
CA SER A 179 -20.45 0.91 -11.92
C SER A 179 -20.06 1.79 -10.74
N ALA A 180 -18.75 1.90 -10.44
CA ALA A 180 -18.25 2.78 -9.40
C ALA A 180 -18.57 4.25 -9.70
N VAL A 181 -18.31 4.72 -10.93
CA VAL A 181 -18.58 6.09 -11.37
C VAL A 181 -20.06 6.43 -11.20
N THR A 182 -20.94 5.61 -11.74
CA THR A 182 -22.39 5.83 -11.65
C THR A 182 -22.88 5.87 -10.21
N ARG A 183 -22.44 4.91 -9.40
CA ARG A 183 -22.84 4.81 -7.99
C ARG A 183 -22.34 5.99 -7.17
N ILE A 184 -21.06 6.33 -7.29
CA ILE A 184 -20.45 7.41 -6.49
C ILE A 184 -21.04 8.76 -6.91
N ALA A 185 -21.26 9.02 -8.20
CA ALA A 185 -21.91 10.23 -8.70
C ALA A 185 -23.29 10.45 -8.09
N ASN A 186 -24.08 9.36 -7.96
CA ASN A 186 -25.44 9.45 -7.41
C ASN A 186 -25.49 9.82 -5.92
N TYR A 187 -24.44 9.53 -5.14
CA TYR A 187 -24.48 9.68 -3.68
C TYR A 187 -23.48 10.70 -3.15
N TYR A 188 -22.45 11.04 -3.93
CA TYR A 188 -21.34 11.83 -3.39
C TYR A 188 -20.77 12.86 -4.37
N ALA A 189 -20.08 12.45 -5.45
CA ALA A 189 -19.39 13.37 -6.36
C ALA A 189 -19.05 12.72 -7.70
N GLU A 190 -19.00 13.54 -8.74
CA GLU A 190 -18.42 13.16 -10.04
C GLU A 190 -16.90 12.90 -9.92
N PRO A 191 -16.33 12.07 -10.81
CA PRO A 191 -14.89 11.91 -10.90
C PRO A 191 -14.16 13.23 -11.20
N ILE A 192 -13.03 13.46 -10.55
CA ILE A 192 -12.19 14.64 -10.82
C ILE A 192 -11.11 14.36 -11.84
N GLY A 193 -10.79 13.09 -12.12
CA GLY A 193 -9.84 12.72 -13.17
C GLY A 193 -9.04 11.46 -12.85
N ALA A 194 -8.08 11.18 -13.72
CA ALA A 194 -7.16 10.09 -13.58
C ALA A 194 -5.71 10.55 -13.73
N ARG A 195 -4.79 9.82 -13.10
CA ARG A 195 -3.36 10.10 -13.08
C ARG A 195 -2.57 8.85 -13.42
N ARG A 196 -1.49 9.01 -14.16
CA ARG A 196 -0.57 7.94 -14.53
C ARG A 196 0.82 8.20 -13.98
N ILE A 197 1.33 7.23 -13.24
CA ILE A 197 2.68 7.25 -12.70
C ILE A 197 3.56 6.34 -13.57
N ASP A 198 4.66 6.91 -14.08
CA ASP A 198 5.70 6.08 -14.71
C ASP A 198 6.57 5.48 -13.59
N VAL A 199 6.28 4.22 -13.25
CA VAL A 199 6.98 3.52 -12.17
C VAL A 199 8.47 3.45 -12.42
N SER A 200 8.91 3.30 -13.65
CA SER A 200 10.33 3.19 -13.98
C SER A 200 11.08 4.50 -13.80
N ALA A 201 10.45 5.62 -14.14
CA ALA A 201 11.01 6.95 -14.01
C ALA A 201 10.97 7.48 -12.56
N GLU A 202 9.91 7.17 -11.82
CA GLU A 202 9.68 7.72 -10.46
C GLU A 202 10.25 6.85 -9.34
N ARG A 203 10.63 5.61 -9.64
CA ARG A 203 11.16 4.67 -8.64
C ARG A 203 12.38 5.25 -7.93
N ARG A 204 12.33 5.31 -6.58
CA ARG A 204 13.38 5.85 -5.70
C ARG A 204 13.65 7.35 -5.84
N ARG A 205 12.85 8.07 -6.61
CA ARG A 205 12.91 9.53 -6.63
C ARG A 205 12.37 10.07 -5.31
N GLN A 206 13.06 11.05 -4.73
CA GLN A 206 12.50 11.79 -3.61
C GLN A 206 11.36 12.67 -4.15
N PRO A 207 10.14 12.55 -3.62
CA PRO A 207 9.02 13.32 -4.14
C PRO A 207 9.14 14.80 -3.77
N ASP A 208 8.75 15.67 -4.70
CA ASP A 208 8.86 17.13 -4.57
C ASP A 208 8.04 17.67 -3.39
N TRP A 209 6.91 17.04 -3.06
CA TRP A 209 6.07 17.42 -1.92
C TRP A 209 6.75 17.22 -0.54
N LEU A 210 7.80 16.41 -0.44
CA LEU A 210 8.64 16.31 0.76
C LEU A 210 9.61 17.48 0.91
N SER A 211 9.92 18.17 -0.19
CA SER A 211 10.90 19.25 -0.21
C SER A 211 10.26 20.62 -0.04
N SER A 212 8.93 20.71 -0.09
CA SER A 212 8.14 21.93 -0.03
C SER A 212 7.62 22.29 1.38
N GLN A 213 8.18 21.69 2.43
CA GLN A 213 7.85 22.00 3.84
C GLN A 213 8.89 22.92 4.48
#